data_b97cf23f8fd3ee4c5c688be6902a11ed
#
_entry.id   b97cf23f8fd3ee4c5c688be6902a11ed
#
_cell.length_a   1.000
_cell.length_b   1.000
_cell.length_c   1.000
_cell.angle_alpha   90.00
_cell.angle_beta   90.00
_cell.angle_gamma   90.00
#
_symmetry.space_group_name_H-M   'P 1'
#
loop_
_entity.id
_entity.type
_entity.pdbx_description
1 polymer ?
#
loop_
_entity_poly.entity_id
_entity_poly.type
_entity_poly.pdbx_seq_one_letter_code
_entity_poly.pdbx_strand_id
1 'polypeptide(L)'
;MHTKVIKFLLKPDAEQSALLADMMEQYRKACNLVSQYVFDHDCDLGKKHLRKALYHRLRDEFGLKSQMAESVIDTVIARYKTVKEQLWQKPFKYFDTEDLDEDGKPKLKCITRTLEWLWKPIAFHRPQADLVSNRDYGFTAGMAKLSLNTLGPRVKMGYVSKHWEPYLDGSWKLGTGKLVQAHGKWYFHIPVSKEVANDFCREKPKHIVGIDRGLRFLVTAYDEQGKTAFVSGREVMAKREKFAKMRAELQSRHTWSAFRALKRLSGQENRWMSEANHRMSKALVQKFGRGTLFVLEDLSGVSFDEDNLNKSKKQKRDLRSWAFYQLEQFLTYKAEENGSCVFKVPAAYTSQRCPKCGRILKENRDHGKHLYTCDQCGYRSNDDRVGAMNIFHLGKLWTQGNDAPRYKKQKAGKKAEA
;
A
#
# COMPACT_ATOMS: atom_id res chain seq x y z
N MET A 1 -15.20 -4.18 4.33
CA MET A 1 -14.73 -5.57 4.05
C MET A 1 -13.28 -5.69 4.49
N HIS A 2 -13.01 -6.51 5.47
CA HIS A 2 -11.67 -6.79 5.97
C HIS A 2 -10.99 -7.86 5.11
N THR A 3 -9.77 -7.62 4.62
CA THR A 3 -9.04 -8.55 3.77
C THR A 3 -7.63 -8.77 4.29
N LYS A 4 -7.20 -10.02 4.38
CA LYS A 4 -5.88 -10.43 4.83
C LYS A 4 -5.31 -11.51 3.90
N VAL A 5 -3.99 -11.64 3.83
CA VAL A 5 -3.34 -12.70 3.04
C VAL A 5 -2.69 -13.70 3.98
N ILE A 6 -3.13 -14.95 3.92
CA ILE A 6 -2.52 -16.07 4.63
C ILE A 6 -1.45 -16.69 3.73
N LYS A 7 -0.29 -16.99 4.30
CA LYS A 7 0.85 -17.59 3.59
C LYS A 7 1.09 -19.00 4.06
N PHE A 8 1.03 -19.93 3.14
CA PHE A 8 1.34 -21.34 3.35
C PHE A 8 2.69 -21.67 2.72
N LEU A 9 3.63 -22.17 3.52
CA LEU A 9 4.86 -22.80 3.01
C LEU A 9 4.51 -24.24 2.64
N LEU A 10 4.53 -24.56 1.37
CA LEU A 10 4.23 -25.88 0.84
C LEU A 10 5.44 -26.80 0.96
N LYS A 11 5.18 -28.10 1.09
CA LYS A 11 6.17 -29.18 1.15
C LYS A 11 5.89 -30.20 0.04
N PRO A 12 6.06 -29.84 -1.25
CA PRO A 12 5.96 -30.80 -2.32
C PRO A 12 7.17 -31.73 -2.32
N ASP A 13 6.99 -32.98 -2.75
CA ASP A 13 8.08 -33.85 -3.16
C ASP A 13 8.67 -33.42 -4.51
N ALA A 14 9.64 -34.16 -5.04
CA ALA A 14 10.35 -33.80 -6.27
C ALA A 14 9.42 -33.83 -7.50
N GLU A 15 8.55 -34.82 -7.61
CA GLU A 15 7.60 -34.98 -8.70
C GLU A 15 6.53 -33.86 -8.65
N GLN A 16 5.93 -33.60 -7.50
CA GLN A 16 4.98 -32.52 -7.30
C GLN A 16 5.60 -31.16 -7.59
N SER A 17 6.88 -30.96 -7.20
CA SER A 17 7.60 -29.72 -7.47
C SER A 17 7.82 -29.49 -8.97
N ALA A 18 8.09 -30.55 -9.75
CA ALA A 18 8.22 -30.49 -11.19
C ALA A 18 6.87 -30.11 -11.86
N LEU A 19 5.77 -30.75 -11.45
CA LEU A 19 4.43 -30.45 -11.94
C LEU A 19 4.00 -29.00 -11.66
N LEU A 20 4.32 -28.50 -10.47
CA LEU A 20 4.02 -27.11 -10.10
C LEU A 20 4.88 -26.11 -10.91
N ALA A 21 6.13 -26.43 -11.16
CA ALA A 21 7.04 -25.59 -11.93
C ALA A 21 6.60 -25.50 -13.40
N ASP A 22 6.25 -26.63 -14.01
CA ASP A 22 5.73 -26.67 -15.38
C ASP A 22 4.42 -25.88 -15.50
N MET A 23 3.49 -26.09 -14.62
CA MET A 23 2.23 -25.34 -14.60
C MET A 23 2.48 -23.82 -14.53
N MET A 24 3.35 -23.36 -13.65
CA MET A 24 3.65 -21.94 -13.50
C MET A 24 4.34 -21.36 -14.75
N GLU A 25 5.17 -22.14 -15.41
CA GLU A 25 5.86 -21.70 -16.62
C GLU A 25 4.88 -21.62 -17.80
N GLN A 26 4.00 -22.60 -17.97
CA GLN A 26 2.96 -22.53 -19.02
C GLN A 26 1.97 -21.39 -18.75
N TYR A 27 1.58 -21.19 -17.48
CA TYR A 27 0.74 -20.06 -17.09
C TYR A 27 1.43 -18.72 -17.42
N ARG A 28 2.74 -18.56 -17.17
CA ARG A 28 3.50 -17.36 -17.51
C ARG A 28 3.55 -17.13 -19.02
N LYS A 29 3.80 -18.17 -19.81
CA LYS A 29 3.80 -18.10 -21.28
C LYS A 29 2.44 -17.70 -21.80
N ALA A 30 1.37 -18.27 -21.28
CA ALA A 30 0.00 -17.93 -21.58
C ALA A 30 -0.33 -16.47 -21.27
N CYS A 31 0.12 -15.95 -20.11
CA CYS A 31 -0.02 -14.52 -19.77
C CYS A 31 0.68 -13.62 -20.80
N ASN A 32 1.87 -14.00 -21.28
CA ASN A 32 2.57 -13.21 -22.29
C ASN A 32 1.84 -13.24 -23.64
N LEU A 33 1.27 -14.38 -24.05
CA LEU A 33 0.45 -14.48 -25.26
C LEU A 33 -0.79 -13.56 -25.16
N VAL A 34 -1.53 -13.61 -24.06
CA VAL A 34 -2.69 -12.73 -23.85
C VAL A 34 -2.25 -11.27 -23.80
N SER A 35 -1.12 -10.96 -23.18
CA SER A 35 -0.60 -9.60 -23.10
C SER A 35 -0.20 -9.05 -24.48
N GLN A 36 0.40 -9.88 -25.34
CA GLN A 36 0.69 -9.52 -26.72
C GLN A 36 -0.61 -9.21 -27.48
N TYR A 37 -1.60 -10.11 -27.38
CA TYR A 37 -2.89 -9.90 -28.03
C TYR A 37 -3.58 -8.61 -27.59
N VAL A 38 -3.59 -8.31 -26.29
CA VAL A 38 -4.15 -7.07 -25.74
C VAL A 38 -3.43 -5.84 -26.31
N PHE A 39 -2.09 -5.89 -26.39
CA PHE A 39 -1.28 -4.80 -26.93
C PHE A 39 -1.57 -4.57 -28.43
N ASP A 40 -1.68 -5.63 -29.21
CA ASP A 40 -1.94 -5.59 -30.66
C ASP A 40 -3.38 -5.16 -31.00
N HIS A 41 -4.28 -5.13 -30.00
CA HIS A 41 -5.69 -4.75 -30.16
C HIS A 41 -6.02 -3.52 -29.28
N ASP A 42 -5.23 -2.45 -29.41
CA ASP A 42 -5.46 -1.15 -28.79
C ASP A 42 -5.67 -1.19 -27.26
N CYS A 43 -5.03 -2.17 -26.61
CA CYS A 43 -5.20 -2.41 -25.17
C CYS A 43 -6.65 -2.64 -24.74
N ASP A 44 -7.47 -3.30 -25.59
CA ASP A 44 -8.82 -3.71 -25.20
C ASP A 44 -8.77 -4.73 -24.05
N LEU A 45 -9.39 -4.35 -22.93
CA LEU A 45 -9.47 -5.15 -21.71
C LEU A 45 -10.85 -5.82 -21.54
N GLY A 46 -11.63 -5.89 -22.60
CA GLY A 46 -12.94 -6.53 -22.64
C GLY A 46 -12.85 -8.03 -22.40
N LYS A 47 -13.14 -8.50 -21.17
CA LYS A 47 -13.02 -9.93 -20.81
C LYS A 47 -13.75 -10.86 -21.76
N LYS A 48 -14.95 -10.47 -22.23
CA LYS A 48 -15.74 -11.30 -23.17
C LYS A 48 -15.03 -11.46 -24.52
N HIS A 49 -14.43 -10.40 -25.04
CA HIS A 49 -13.66 -10.41 -26.29
C HIS A 49 -12.40 -11.28 -26.16
N LEU A 50 -11.62 -11.06 -25.11
CA LEU A 50 -10.41 -11.86 -24.86
C LEU A 50 -10.73 -13.35 -24.68
N ARG A 51 -11.81 -13.67 -23.97
CA ARG A 51 -12.27 -15.05 -23.81
C ARG A 51 -12.65 -15.67 -25.14
N LYS A 52 -13.45 -14.98 -25.96
CA LYS A 52 -13.86 -15.47 -27.27
C LYS A 52 -12.66 -15.74 -28.18
N ALA A 53 -11.68 -14.86 -28.18
CA ALA A 53 -10.50 -14.95 -29.03
C ALA A 53 -9.48 -16.00 -28.58
N LEU A 54 -9.27 -16.13 -27.26
CA LEU A 54 -8.07 -16.81 -26.74
C LEU A 54 -8.36 -18.06 -25.90
N TYR A 55 -9.58 -18.27 -25.39
CA TYR A 55 -9.86 -19.34 -24.45
C TYR A 55 -9.45 -20.74 -24.94
N HIS A 56 -9.85 -21.11 -26.15
CA HIS A 56 -9.49 -22.42 -26.73
C HIS A 56 -7.99 -22.52 -26.96
N ARG A 57 -7.41 -21.49 -27.52
CA ARG A 57 -5.96 -21.42 -27.74
C ARG A 57 -5.15 -21.59 -26.45
N LEU A 58 -5.59 -20.95 -25.35
CA LEU A 58 -4.94 -21.09 -24.03
C LEU A 58 -5.01 -22.53 -23.52
N ARG A 59 -6.09 -23.25 -23.80
CA ARG A 59 -6.24 -24.63 -23.39
C ARG A 59 -5.40 -25.58 -24.25
N ASP A 60 -5.41 -25.37 -25.54
CA ASP A 60 -4.81 -26.29 -26.51
C ASP A 60 -3.27 -26.13 -26.56
N GLU A 61 -2.75 -24.90 -26.60
CA GLU A 61 -1.31 -24.65 -26.71
C GLU A 61 -0.56 -24.81 -25.37
N PHE A 62 -1.19 -24.47 -24.23
CA PHE A 62 -0.54 -24.47 -22.92
C PHE A 62 -1.07 -25.55 -21.97
N GLY A 63 -2.01 -26.40 -22.41
CA GLY A 63 -2.59 -27.43 -21.58
C GLY A 63 -3.36 -26.92 -20.35
N LEU A 64 -3.79 -25.67 -20.34
CA LEU A 64 -4.44 -25.07 -19.19
C LEU A 64 -5.85 -25.66 -18.98
N LYS A 65 -6.18 -25.98 -17.74
CA LYS A 65 -7.55 -26.32 -17.36
C LYS A 65 -8.48 -25.11 -17.52
N SER A 66 -9.77 -25.34 -17.71
CA SER A 66 -10.75 -24.30 -18.04
C SER A 66 -10.70 -23.09 -17.10
N GLN A 67 -10.64 -23.30 -15.79
CA GLN A 67 -10.56 -22.20 -14.82
C GLN A 67 -9.19 -21.48 -14.88
N MET A 68 -8.10 -22.20 -15.13
CA MET A 68 -6.77 -21.59 -15.26
C MET A 68 -6.69 -20.68 -16.50
N ALA A 69 -7.31 -21.06 -17.64
CA ALA A 69 -7.37 -20.23 -18.82
C ALA A 69 -8.13 -18.91 -18.55
N GLU A 70 -9.26 -18.97 -17.82
CA GLU A 70 -9.96 -17.77 -17.34
C GLU A 70 -9.09 -16.92 -16.42
N SER A 71 -8.38 -17.56 -15.48
CA SER A 71 -7.50 -16.86 -14.51
C SER A 71 -6.34 -16.15 -15.22
N VAL A 72 -5.80 -16.71 -16.32
CA VAL A 72 -4.76 -16.04 -17.12
C VAL A 72 -5.29 -14.73 -17.70
N ILE A 73 -6.49 -14.74 -18.29
CA ILE A 73 -7.14 -13.54 -18.84
C ILE A 73 -7.34 -12.50 -17.73
N ASP A 74 -7.89 -12.90 -16.58
CA ASP A 74 -8.10 -12.02 -15.44
C ASP A 74 -6.79 -11.43 -14.90
N THR A 75 -5.71 -12.24 -14.85
CA THR A 75 -4.38 -11.80 -14.41
C THR A 75 -3.81 -10.72 -15.33
N VAL A 76 -3.95 -10.88 -16.64
CA VAL A 76 -3.47 -9.88 -17.61
C VAL A 76 -4.29 -8.62 -17.53
N ILE A 77 -5.62 -8.71 -17.52
CA ILE A 77 -6.52 -7.55 -17.36
C ILE A 77 -6.16 -6.75 -16.09
N ALA A 78 -6.00 -7.44 -14.95
CA ALA A 78 -5.64 -6.79 -13.68
C ALA A 78 -4.28 -6.09 -13.77
N ARG A 79 -3.31 -6.68 -14.47
CA ARG A 79 -2.00 -6.07 -14.67
C ARG A 79 -2.06 -4.82 -15.53
N TYR A 80 -2.79 -4.85 -16.66
CA TYR A 80 -2.98 -3.67 -17.50
C TYR A 80 -3.74 -2.55 -16.77
N LYS A 81 -4.78 -2.87 -16.01
CA LYS A 81 -5.46 -1.90 -15.15
C LYS A 81 -4.50 -1.24 -14.14
N THR A 82 -3.66 -2.04 -13.49
CA THR A 82 -2.65 -1.51 -12.57
C THR A 82 -1.66 -0.56 -13.27
N VAL A 83 -1.21 -0.90 -14.48
CA VAL A 83 -0.30 -0.05 -15.26
C VAL A 83 -1.02 1.23 -15.70
N LYS A 84 -2.28 1.14 -16.12
CA LYS A 84 -3.12 2.32 -16.46
C LYS A 84 -3.18 3.32 -15.29
N GLU A 85 -3.47 2.82 -14.08
CA GLU A 85 -3.48 3.66 -12.87
C GLU A 85 -2.09 4.27 -12.56
N GLN A 86 -1.03 3.50 -12.71
CA GLN A 86 0.34 3.98 -12.51
C GLN A 86 0.74 5.07 -13.51
N LEU A 87 0.32 4.95 -14.76
CA LEU A 87 0.54 5.95 -15.79
C LEU A 87 -0.25 7.24 -15.50
N TRP A 88 -1.52 7.10 -15.14
CA TRP A 88 -2.38 8.21 -14.74
C TRP A 88 -1.79 9.00 -13.55
N GLN A 89 -1.34 8.31 -12.50
CA GLN A 89 -0.76 8.91 -11.31
C GLN A 89 0.60 9.59 -11.56
N LYS A 90 1.24 9.37 -12.70
CA LYS A 90 2.55 9.93 -13.07
C LYS A 90 2.47 10.63 -14.41
N PRO A 91 1.82 11.79 -14.51
CA PRO A 91 1.74 12.53 -15.77
C PRO A 91 3.13 12.89 -16.28
N PHE A 92 3.25 13.00 -17.58
CA PHE A 92 4.45 13.56 -18.22
C PHE A 92 4.44 15.08 -18.04
N LYS A 93 5.49 15.61 -17.43
CA LYS A 93 5.66 17.03 -17.16
C LYS A 93 6.77 17.59 -18.04
N TYR A 94 6.51 18.68 -18.73
CA TYR A 94 7.48 19.39 -19.54
C TYR A 94 7.29 20.91 -19.41
N PHE A 95 8.37 21.66 -19.65
CA PHE A 95 8.29 23.11 -19.73
C PHE A 95 7.98 23.51 -21.18
N ASP A 96 6.88 24.21 -21.38
CA ASP A 96 6.48 24.71 -22.68
C ASP A 96 7.21 26.05 -22.93
N THR A 97 8.15 26.03 -23.85
CA THR A 97 8.94 27.21 -24.19
C THR A 97 8.17 28.27 -25.00
N GLU A 98 7.01 27.89 -25.54
CA GLU A 98 6.13 28.78 -26.30
C GLU A 98 5.07 29.45 -25.41
N ASP A 99 4.79 28.92 -24.24
CA ASP A 99 3.84 29.46 -23.26
C ASP A 99 4.59 29.93 -22.01
N LEU A 100 4.75 31.25 -21.89
CA LEU A 100 5.49 31.88 -20.80
C LEU A 100 4.53 32.35 -19.69
N ASP A 101 5.00 32.34 -18.44
CA ASP A 101 4.30 32.98 -17.33
C ASP A 101 4.48 34.50 -17.31
N GLU A 102 3.88 35.18 -16.31
CA GLU A 102 3.95 36.64 -16.15
C GLU A 102 5.38 37.15 -15.95
N ASP A 103 6.31 36.29 -15.52
CA ASP A 103 7.73 36.57 -15.32
C ASP A 103 8.59 36.20 -16.55
N GLY A 104 7.99 35.81 -17.69
CA GLY A 104 8.68 35.38 -18.90
C GLY A 104 9.35 34.01 -18.83
N LYS A 105 8.98 33.15 -17.88
CA LYS A 105 9.52 31.79 -17.74
C LYS A 105 8.59 30.78 -18.39
N PRO A 106 9.15 29.69 -18.99
CA PRO A 106 8.36 28.61 -19.56
C PRO A 106 7.39 27.99 -18.55
N LYS A 107 6.11 27.90 -18.91
CA LYS A 107 5.09 27.25 -18.05
C LYS A 107 5.23 25.75 -18.02
N LEU A 108 5.03 25.17 -16.84
CA LEU A 108 5.02 23.72 -16.65
C LEU A 108 3.69 23.14 -17.13
N LYS A 109 3.72 22.34 -18.21
CA LYS A 109 2.57 21.59 -18.71
C LYS A 109 2.62 20.14 -18.31
N CYS A 110 1.43 19.53 -18.16
CA CYS A 110 1.27 18.14 -17.76
C CYS A 110 0.40 17.40 -18.77
N ILE A 111 0.91 16.29 -19.32
CA ILE A 111 0.14 15.37 -20.16
C ILE A 111 -0.16 14.12 -19.37
N THR A 112 -1.44 13.78 -19.23
CA THR A 112 -1.89 12.52 -18.62
C THR A 112 -1.46 11.35 -19.51
N ARG A 113 -0.76 10.37 -18.93
CA ARG A 113 -0.33 9.17 -19.67
C ARG A 113 -1.41 8.10 -19.62
N THR A 114 -1.73 7.54 -20.78
CA THR A 114 -2.67 6.42 -20.97
C THR A 114 -1.94 5.16 -21.37
N LEU A 115 -2.65 4.04 -21.60
CA LEU A 115 -2.03 2.80 -22.10
C LEU A 115 -1.42 2.95 -23.50
N GLU A 116 -1.84 3.91 -24.30
CA GLU A 116 -1.27 4.26 -25.60
C GLU A 116 0.21 4.69 -25.53
N TRP A 117 0.69 5.08 -24.34
CA TRP A 117 2.11 5.37 -24.11
C TRP A 117 2.98 4.10 -23.97
N LEU A 118 2.37 2.92 -24.01
CA LEU A 118 3.11 1.68 -24.03
C LEU A 118 3.68 1.45 -25.44
N TRP A 119 4.99 1.30 -25.54
CA TRP A 119 5.69 0.99 -26.79
C TRP A 119 5.95 -0.51 -26.99
N LYS A 120 5.59 -1.34 -26.01
CA LYS A 120 5.66 -2.79 -26.04
C LYS A 120 4.65 -3.42 -25.07
N PRO A 121 4.27 -4.68 -25.26
CA PRO A 121 3.36 -5.38 -24.36
C PRO A 121 3.95 -5.52 -22.95
N ILE A 122 3.08 -5.66 -21.97
CA ILE A 122 3.49 -5.89 -20.58
C ILE A 122 4.02 -7.32 -20.44
N ALA A 123 5.31 -7.47 -20.12
CA ALA A 123 5.94 -8.77 -19.99
C ALA A 123 5.80 -9.38 -18.59
N PHE A 124 5.45 -10.66 -18.54
CA PHE A 124 5.40 -11.46 -17.32
C PHE A 124 6.71 -12.27 -17.22
N HIS A 125 7.66 -11.78 -16.43
CA HIS A 125 8.99 -12.38 -16.30
C HIS A 125 9.07 -13.48 -15.23
N ARG A 126 8.25 -13.37 -14.18
CA ARG A 126 8.30 -14.33 -13.07
C ARG A 126 7.20 -15.35 -13.20
N PRO A 127 7.51 -16.66 -13.13
CA PRO A 127 6.48 -17.67 -13.06
C PRO A 127 5.58 -17.48 -11.85
N GLN A 128 4.27 -17.54 -12.07
CA GLN A 128 3.23 -17.51 -11.05
C GLN A 128 1.98 -18.19 -11.60
N ALA A 129 1.08 -18.61 -10.73
CA ALA A 129 -0.23 -19.07 -11.12
C ALA A 129 -1.28 -18.60 -10.11
N ASP A 130 -2.40 -18.12 -10.62
CA ASP A 130 -3.55 -17.71 -9.83
C ASP A 130 -4.59 -18.84 -9.89
N LEU A 131 -4.95 -19.38 -8.71
CA LEU A 131 -5.79 -20.56 -8.54
C LEU A 131 -7.06 -20.20 -7.77
N VAL A 132 -8.22 -20.57 -8.30
CA VAL A 132 -9.54 -20.21 -7.73
C VAL A 132 -9.94 -21.23 -6.66
N SER A 133 -10.47 -20.73 -5.53
CA SER A 133 -10.96 -21.55 -4.42
C SER A 133 -12.07 -22.50 -4.87
N ASN A 134 -12.08 -23.72 -4.36
CA ASN A 134 -13.00 -24.81 -4.64
C ASN A 134 -12.99 -25.34 -6.10
N ARG A 135 -12.28 -24.67 -7.01
CA ARG A 135 -12.08 -25.12 -8.39
C ARG A 135 -10.66 -25.64 -8.61
N ASP A 136 -9.66 -24.76 -8.40
CA ASP A 136 -8.26 -25.09 -8.62
C ASP A 136 -7.54 -25.49 -7.34
N TYR A 137 -7.97 -25.01 -6.19
CA TYR A 137 -7.41 -25.42 -4.91
C TYR A 137 -8.49 -25.68 -3.86
N GLY A 138 -8.11 -26.45 -2.85
CA GLY A 138 -8.94 -26.72 -1.66
C GLY A 138 -8.13 -27.45 -0.62
N PHE A 139 -8.73 -27.63 0.55
CA PHE A 139 -8.12 -28.39 1.65
C PHE A 139 -8.73 -29.79 1.74
N THR A 140 -7.93 -30.77 2.14
CA THR A 140 -8.44 -32.11 2.45
C THR A 140 -9.19 -32.13 3.78
N ALA A 141 -9.94 -33.19 4.05
CA ALA A 141 -10.63 -33.37 5.33
C ALA A 141 -9.68 -33.14 6.52
N GLY A 142 -10.15 -32.43 7.52
CA GLY A 142 -9.33 -32.01 8.67
C GLY A 142 -8.21 -31.04 8.35
N MET A 143 -8.20 -30.43 7.18
CA MET A 143 -7.20 -29.44 6.72
C MET A 143 -5.75 -29.93 6.77
N ALA A 144 -5.53 -31.25 6.69
CA ALA A 144 -4.20 -31.85 6.82
C ALA A 144 -3.29 -31.56 5.63
N LYS A 145 -3.86 -31.42 4.40
CA LYS A 145 -3.12 -31.17 3.17
C LYS A 145 -3.83 -30.14 2.32
N LEU A 146 -3.04 -29.34 1.59
CA LEU A 146 -3.53 -28.48 0.53
C LEU A 146 -3.53 -29.26 -0.79
N SER A 147 -4.64 -29.16 -1.52
CA SER A 147 -4.85 -29.81 -2.80
C SER A 147 -4.85 -28.75 -3.90
N LEU A 148 -3.97 -28.88 -4.89
CA LEU A 148 -3.82 -27.94 -6.01
C LEU A 148 -4.02 -28.67 -7.35
N ASN A 149 -4.71 -28.01 -8.28
CA ASN A 149 -4.69 -28.41 -9.68
C ASN A 149 -3.30 -28.18 -10.27
N THR A 150 -2.89 -29.05 -11.20
CA THR A 150 -1.78 -28.84 -12.12
C THR A 150 -2.31 -28.96 -13.55
N LEU A 151 -1.45 -28.92 -14.54
CA LEU A 151 -1.86 -29.20 -15.93
C LEU A 151 -2.35 -30.66 -16.10
N GLY A 152 -1.73 -31.58 -15.37
CA GLY A 152 -2.09 -33.00 -15.28
C GLY A 152 -2.94 -33.32 -14.05
N PRO A 153 -2.49 -34.29 -13.22
CA PRO A 153 -3.22 -34.73 -12.04
C PRO A 153 -3.27 -33.64 -10.95
N ARG A 154 -4.28 -33.72 -10.11
CA ARG A 154 -4.37 -32.87 -8.91
C ARG A 154 -3.43 -33.40 -7.84
N VAL A 155 -2.59 -32.52 -7.27
CA VAL A 155 -1.60 -32.88 -6.25
C VAL A 155 -2.06 -32.47 -4.86
N LYS A 156 -1.74 -33.31 -3.88
CA LYS A 156 -2.04 -33.05 -2.46
C LYS A 156 -0.73 -33.05 -1.67
N MET A 157 -0.43 -31.94 -0.98
CA MET A 157 0.84 -31.78 -0.28
C MET A 157 0.66 -31.19 1.12
N GLY A 158 1.61 -31.50 2.00
CA GLY A 158 1.68 -30.88 3.32
C GLY A 158 2.09 -29.40 3.22
N TYR A 159 1.75 -28.65 4.24
CA TYR A 159 2.10 -27.25 4.36
C TYR A 159 2.45 -26.85 5.79
N VAL A 160 3.11 -25.71 5.94
CA VAL A 160 3.32 -25.03 7.22
C VAL A 160 2.77 -23.63 7.13
N SER A 161 1.92 -23.26 8.05
CA SER A 161 1.44 -21.90 8.25
C SER A 161 1.30 -21.63 9.73
N LYS A 162 1.37 -20.36 10.13
CA LYS A 162 1.17 -19.95 11.52
C LYS A 162 -0.15 -19.18 11.63
N HIS A 163 -0.92 -19.48 12.65
CA HIS A 163 -2.16 -18.76 12.99
C HIS A 163 -3.16 -18.68 11.83
N TRP A 164 -3.36 -19.76 11.10
CA TRP A 164 -4.30 -19.83 9.97
C TRP A 164 -5.69 -20.32 10.39
N GLU A 165 -5.78 -21.02 11.50
CA GLU A 165 -6.98 -21.72 11.99
C GLU A 165 -8.21 -20.80 12.03
N PRO A 166 -8.12 -19.56 12.57
CA PRO A 166 -9.27 -18.65 12.65
C PRO A 166 -9.79 -18.16 11.29
N TYR A 167 -9.02 -18.36 10.22
CA TYR A 167 -9.38 -17.90 8.89
C TYR A 167 -9.96 -18.99 7.98
N LEU A 168 -9.89 -20.24 8.43
CA LEU A 168 -10.41 -21.41 7.71
C LEU A 168 -11.59 -22.07 8.44
N ASP A 169 -12.15 -21.40 9.44
CA ASP A 169 -13.32 -21.84 10.22
C ASP A 169 -14.66 -21.71 9.47
N GLY A 170 -14.63 -21.26 8.23
CA GLY A 170 -15.82 -21.00 7.39
C GLY A 170 -16.40 -19.60 7.53
N SER A 171 -15.96 -18.78 8.49
CA SER A 171 -16.42 -17.40 8.67
C SER A 171 -15.77 -16.41 7.70
N TRP A 172 -14.71 -16.82 6.99
CA TRP A 172 -13.98 -16.05 6.02
C TRP A 172 -14.16 -16.60 4.61
N LYS A 173 -14.35 -15.70 3.65
CA LYS A 173 -14.37 -16.04 2.23
C LYS A 173 -12.94 -16.19 1.71
N LEU A 174 -12.62 -17.33 1.12
CA LEU A 174 -11.34 -17.60 0.49
C LEU A 174 -11.35 -17.02 -0.95
N GLY A 175 -10.36 -16.19 -1.26
CA GLY A 175 -10.19 -15.62 -2.59
C GLY A 175 -9.28 -16.46 -3.50
N THR A 176 -8.93 -15.92 -4.65
CA THR A 176 -7.98 -16.55 -5.59
C THR A 176 -6.59 -16.61 -4.98
N GLY A 177 -6.11 -17.83 -4.77
CA GLY A 177 -4.77 -18.06 -4.21
C GLY A 177 -3.69 -17.91 -5.27
N LYS A 178 -2.51 -17.43 -4.85
CA LYS A 178 -1.36 -17.25 -5.72
C LYS A 178 -0.24 -18.22 -5.35
N LEU A 179 0.16 -19.05 -6.32
CA LEU A 179 1.32 -19.93 -6.20
C LEU A 179 2.59 -19.17 -6.59
N VAL A 180 3.61 -19.22 -5.73
CA VAL A 180 4.88 -18.50 -5.92
C VAL A 180 6.04 -19.38 -5.47
N GLN A 181 7.12 -19.38 -6.24
CA GLN A 181 8.40 -19.96 -5.82
C GLN A 181 9.38 -18.86 -5.46
N ALA A 182 9.96 -18.90 -4.27
CA ALA A 182 10.96 -17.95 -3.81
C ALA A 182 12.04 -18.63 -2.98
N HIS A 183 13.31 -18.34 -3.30
CA HIS A 183 14.48 -18.93 -2.62
C HIS A 183 14.46 -20.47 -2.53
N GLY A 184 14.03 -21.13 -3.61
CA GLY A 184 13.92 -22.59 -3.67
C GLY A 184 12.76 -23.20 -2.87
N LYS A 185 11.88 -22.37 -2.29
CA LYS A 185 10.73 -22.81 -1.51
C LYS A 185 9.43 -22.44 -2.19
N TRP A 186 8.40 -23.26 -2.00
CA TRP A 186 7.08 -23.07 -2.54
C TRP A 186 6.15 -22.38 -1.54
N TYR A 187 5.44 -21.35 -1.98
CA TYR A 187 4.49 -20.63 -1.16
C TYR A 187 3.15 -20.52 -1.88
N PHE A 188 2.09 -20.67 -1.10
CA PHE A 188 0.75 -20.39 -1.58
C PHE A 188 0.12 -19.30 -0.72
N HIS A 189 -0.25 -18.21 -1.35
CA HIS A 189 -0.79 -17.02 -0.71
C HIS A 189 -2.30 -16.97 -0.97
N ILE A 190 -3.14 -17.07 0.06
CA ILE A 190 -4.59 -17.04 -0.03
C ILE A 190 -5.08 -15.71 0.57
N PRO A 191 -5.69 -14.82 -0.22
CA PRO A 191 -6.44 -13.71 0.34
C PRO A 191 -7.73 -14.23 0.98
N VAL A 192 -7.98 -13.80 2.21
CA VAL A 192 -9.21 -14.11 2.94
C VAL A 192 -9.93 -12.82 3.25
N SER A 193 -11.25 -12.79 3.14
CA SER A 193 -12.05 -11.61 3.39
C SER A 193 -13.26 -11.91 4.26
N LYS A 194 -13.62 -10.95 5.11
CA LYS A 194 -14.81 -11.00 5.96
C LYS A 194 -15.48 -9.64 5.96
N GLU A 195 -16.79 -9.63 5.91
CA GLU A 195 -17.54 -8.39 6.11
C GLU A 195 -17.46 -8.00 7.59
N VAL A 196 -17.12 -6.75 7.84
CA VAL A 196 -17.10 -6.15 9.18
C VAL A 196 -18.02 -4.96 9.13
N ALA A 197 -19.02 -4.92 9.99
CA ALA A 197 -19.87 -3.75 10.17
C ALA A 197 -19.04 -2.65 10.84
N ASN A 198 -18.82 -1.55 10.13
CA ASN A 198 -18.02 -0.41 10.63
C ASN A 198 -18.88 0.78 11.09
N ASP A 199 -20.20 0.66 11.07
CA ASP A 199 -21.13 1.75 11.35
C ASP A 199 -20.95 2.30 12.78
N PHE A 200 -20.62 1.42 13.74
CA PHE A 200 -20.38 1.84 15.13
C PHE A 200 -19.19 2.81 15.29
N CYS A 201 -18.22 2.78 14.37
CA CYS A 201 -17.04 3.66 14.43
C CYS A 201 -17.37 5.12 14.20
N ARG A 202 -18.43 5.41 13.47
CA ARG A 202 -18.87 6.77 13.21
C ARG A 202 -19.83 7.25 14.30
N GLU A 203 -20.79 6.41 14.64
CA GLU A 203 -21.90 6.82 15.51
C GLU A 203 -21.49 6.95 16.97
N LYS A 204 -20.74 6.01 17.51
CA LYS A 204 -20.36 5.96 18.94
C LYS A 204 -18.98 5.33 19.15
N PRO A 205 -17.87 5.92 18.68
CA PRO A 205 -16.56 5.43 19.04
C PRO A 205 -16.34 5.60 20.55
N LYS A 206 -15.74 4.59 21.19
CA LYS A 206 -15.33 4.70 22.61
C LYS A 206 -14.18 5.68 22.79
N HIS A 207 -13.28 5.70 21.82
CA HIS A 207 -12.11 6.56 21.81
C HIS A 207 -11.91 7.12 20.39
N ILE A 208 -11.44 8.36 20.32
CA ILE A 208 -10.98 8.97 19.07
C ILE A 208 -9.51 9.28 19.25
N VAL A 209 -8.67 8.88 18.31
CA VAL A 209 -7.21 9.08 18.36
C VAL A 209 -6.74 9.67 17.05
N GLY A 210 -6.29 10.92 17.09
CA GLY A 210 -5.61 11.57 15.96
C GLY A 210 -4.16 11.15 15.89
N ILE A 211 -3.69 10.67 14.73
CA ILE A 211 -2.34 10.18 14.53
C ILE A 211 -1.65 10.98 13.43
N ASP A 212 -0.64 11.74 13.81
CA ASP A 212 0.34 12.33 12.90
C ASP A 212 1.51 11.37 12.67
N ARG A 213 1.96 11.27 11.41
CA ARG A 213 3.02 10.35 10.97
C ARG A 213 4.21 11.14 10.43
N GLY A 214 5.34 11.07 11.10
CA GLY A 214 6.54 11.81 10.75
C GLY A 214 7.80 10.95 10.67
N LEU A 215 8.96 11.60 10.45
CA LEU A 215 10.27 10.94 10.46
C LEU A 215 10.94 11.00 11.84
N ARG A 216 10.77 12.10 12.57
CA ARG A 216 11.30 12.27 13.92
C ARG A 216 10.53 11.44 14.93
N PHE A 217 9.23 11.63 14.95
CA PHE A 217 8.29 10.72 15.59
C PHE A 217 7.55 9.97 14.49
N LEU A 218 7.70 8.65 14.49
CA LEU A 218 7.05 7.79 13.49
C LEU A 218 5.54 7.86 13.61
N VAL A 219 5.10 8.06 14.87
CA VAL A 219 3.71 8.24 15.25
C VAL A 219 3.65 9.23 16.40
N THR A 220 2.82 10.24 16.28
CA THR A 220 2.36 11.09 17.37
C THR A 220 0.86 10.90 17.49
N ALA A 221 0.39 10.27 18.56
CA ALA A 221 -1.01 9.99 18.81
C ALA A 221 -1.57 10.91 19.89
N TYR A 222 -2.71 11.54 19.61
CA TYR A 222 -3.42 12.43 20.53
C TYR A 222 -4.86 11.92 20.74
N ASP A 223 -5.29 11.83 22.00
CA ASP A 223 -6.59 11.29 22.39
C ASP A 223 -7.56 12.36 22.94
N GLU A 224 -8.80 11.95 23.22
CA GLU A 224 -9.86 12.78 23.78
C GLU A 224 -9.59 13.29 25.19
N GLN A 225 -8.66 12.65 25.92
CA GLN A 225 -8.24 13.09 27.27
C GLN A 225 -7.14 14.16 27.21
N GLY A 226 -6.71 14.54 26.00
CA GLY A 226 -5.62 15.49 25.80
C GLY A 226 -4.23 14.90 25.97
N LYS A 227 -4.11 13.57 26.15
CA LYS A 227 -2.83 12.89 26.29
C LYS A 227 -2.19 12.70 24.91
N THR A 228 -0.86 12.81 24.89
CA THR A 228 -0.07 12.61 23.67
C THR A 228 0.92 11.48 23.88
N ALA A 229 0.97 10.56 22.92
CA ALA A 229 1.96 9.49 22.87
C ALA A 229 2.87 9.71 21.66
N PHE A 230 4.19 9.69 21.91
CA PHE A 230 5.22 9.83 20.88
C PHE A 230 5.94 8.50 20.68
N VAL A 231 6.06 8.06 19.44
CA VAL A 231 6.90 6.92 19.04
C VAL A 231 8.11 7.47 18.31
N SER A 232 9.26 7.45 18.98
CA SER A 232 10.51 7.99 18.41
C SER A 232 10.93 7.26 17.13
N GLY A 233 11.33 8.03 16.12
CA GLY A 233 11.91 7.52 14.88
C GLY A 233 13.42 7.30 14.92
N ARG A 234 14.10 7.71 16.00
CA ARG A 234 15.57 7.75 16.07
C ARG A 234 16.23 6.42 15.72
N GLU A 235 15.81 5.33 16.34
CA GLU A 235 16.39 4.00 16.09
C GLU A 235 16.11 3.53 14.65
N VAL A 236 14.91 3.77 14.17
CA VAL A 236 14.51 3.38 12.81
C VAL A 236 15.31 4.14 11.78
N MET A 237 15.47 5.46 11.95
CA MET A 237 16.25 6.28 11.04
C MET A 237 17.74 5.92 11.06
N ALA A 238 18.32 5.66 12.24
CA ALA A 238 19.71 5.21 12.38
C ALA A 238 19.94 3.86 11.66
N LYS A 239 19.03 2.90 11.84
CA LYS A 239 19.12 1.59 11.18
C LYS A 239 19.02 1.72 9.65
N ARG A 240 18.14 2.59 9.16
CA ARG A 240 17.99 2.87 7.73
C ARG A 240 19.21 3.55 7.13
N GLU A 241 19.81 4.48 7.84
CA GLU A 241 21.07 5.09 7.41
C GLU A 241 22.17 4.04 7.29
N LYS A 242 22.25 3.10 8.24
CA LYS A 242 23.17 1.96 8.16
C LYS A 242 22.92 1.11 6.91
N PHE A 243 21.67 0.77 6.60
CA PHE A 243 21.34 0.06 5.35
C PHE A 243 21.69 0.86 4.10
N ALA A 244 21.49 2.19 4.12
CA ALA A 244 21.85 3.05 2.99
C ALA A 244 23.36 3.10 2.75
N LYS A 245 24.17 3.19 3.82
CA LYS A 245 25.64 3.13 3.73
C LYS A 245 26.13 1.79 3.17
N MET A 246 25.63 0.67 3.71
CA MET A 246 25.96 -0.68 3.22
C MET A 246 25.57 -0.86 1.74
N ARG A 247 24.43 -0.29 1.32
CA ARG A 247 23.99 -0.35 -0.08
C ARG A 247 24.92 0.44 -0.98
N ALA A 248 25.29 1.65 -0.59
CA ALA A 248 26.22 2.50 -1.35
C ALA A 248 27.58 1.83 -1.52
N GLU A 249 28.11 1.24 -0.46
CA GLU A 249 29.38 0.49 -0.48
C GLU A 249 29.32 -0.72 -1.41
N LEU A 250 28.24 -1.52 -1.34
CA LEU A 250 28.08 -2.67 -2.23
C LEU A 250 27.89 -2.25 -3.69
N GLN A 251 27.22 -1.14 -3.94
CA GLN A 251 27.02 -0.61 -5.28
C GLN A 251 28.33 -0.12 -5.91
N SER A 252 29.24 0.47 -5.13
CA SER A 252 30.54 0.95 -5.64
C SER A 252 31.50 -0.16 -6.06
N ARG A 253 31.26 -1.39 -5.60
CA ARG A 253 32.16 -2.53 -5.91
C ARG A 253 31.97 -3.11 -7.32
N HIS A 254 30.84 -2.87 -8.00
CA HIS A 254 30.52 -3.32 -9.36
C HIS A 254 30.79 -4.82 -9.66
N THR A 255 30.71 -5.71 -8.64
CA THR A 255 30.96 -7.15 -8.79
C THR A 255 29.66 -7.98 -8.68
N TRP A 256 29.65 -9.17 -9.29
CA TRP A 256 28.53 -10.10 -9.19
C TRP A 256 28.24 -10.55 -7.73
N SER A 257 29.30 -10.67 -6.92
CA SER A 257 29.13 -10.99 -5.49
C SER A 257 28.45 -9.86 -4.73
N ALA A 258 28.83 -8.60 -5.02
CA ALA A 258 28.17 -7.42 -4.46
C ALA A 258 26.71 -7.30 -4.90
N PHE A 259 26.40 -7.61 -6.17
CA PHE A 259 25.03 -7.65 -6.66
C PHE A 259 24.17 -8.69 -5.91
N ARG A 260 24.69 -9.91 -5.69
CA ARG A 260 24.00 -10.91 -4.87
C ARG A 260 23.81 -10.46 -3.42
N ALA A 261 24.82 -9.79 -2.85
CA ALA A 261 24.75 -9.23 -1.51
C ALA A 261 23.69 -8.10 -1.41
N LEU A 262 23.60 -7.21 -2.41
CA LEU A 262 22.56 -6.17 -2.50
C LEU A 262 21.14 -6.75 -2.49
N LYS A 263 20.94 -7.84 -3.24
CA LYS A 263 19.64 -8.52 -3.27
C LYS A 263 19.24 -9.08 -1.89
N ARG A 264 20.21 -9.66 -1.16
CA ARG A 264 19.99 -10.15 0.21
C ARG A 264 19.74 -9.01 1.18
N LEU A 265 20.51 -7.91 1.08
CA LEU A 265 20.38 -6.73 1.92
C LEU A 265 18.99 -6.09 1.77
N SER A 266 18.51 -5.94 0.55
CA SER A 266 17.15 -5.42 0.28
C SER A 266 16.07 -6.28 0.96
N GLY A 267 16.19 -7.62 0.90
CA GLY A 267 15.28 -8.52 1.61
C GLY A 267 15.34 -8.38 3.14
N GLN A 268 16.53 -8.14 3.71
CA GLN A 268 16.69 -7.91 5.16
C GLN A 268 16.07 -6.59 5.60
N GLU A 269 16.31 -5.51 4.85
CA GLU A 269 15.75 -4.19 5.13
C GLU A 269 14.20 -4.21 5.11
N ASN A 270 13.62 -4.84 4.08
CA ASN A 270 12.17 -4.96 3.95
C ASN A 270 11.55 -5.76 5.10
N ARG A 271 12.15 -6.88 5.50
CA ARG A 271 11.65 -7.68 6.64
C ARG A 271 11.72 -6.91 7.94
N TRP A 272 12.86 -6.25 8.20
CA TRP A 272 13.04 -5.45 9.41
C TRP A 272 12.04 -4.29 9.49
N MET A 273 11.82 -3.57 8.37
CA MET A 273 10.84 -2.49 8.29
C MET A 273 9.42 -2.99 8.54
N SER A 274 9.07 -4.11 7.93
CA SER A 274 7.77 -4.74 8.13
C SER A 274 7.56 -5.14 9.60
N GLU A 275 8.57 -5.70 10.25
CA GLU A 275 8.52 -6.04 11.67
C GLU A 275 8.34 -4.80 12.56
N ALA A 276 9.06 -3.71 12.27
CA ALA A 276 8.90 -2.44 13.00
C ALA A 276 7.45 -1.91 12.88
N ASN A 277 6.90 -1.90 11.66
CA ASN A 277 5.52 -1.48 11.44
C ASN A 277 4.49 -2.42 12.11
N HIS A 278 4.74 -3.73 12.13
CA HIS A 278 3.91 -4.68 12.85
C HIS A 278 3.88 -4.43 14.36
N ARG A 279 5.04 -4.14 14.96
CA ARG A 279 5.14 -3.83 16.40
C ARG A 279 4.43 -2.53 16.73
N MET A 280 4.65 -1.46 15.94
CA MET A 280 4.01 -0.17 16.18
C MET A 280 2.49 -0.24 16.05
N SER A 281 1.98 -0.81 14.96
CA SER A 281 0.54 -0.93 14.76
C SER A 281 -0.13 -1.79 15.83
N LYS A 282 0.54 -2.88 16.30
CA LYS A 282 0.05 -3.70 17.41
C LYS A 282 0.01 -2.90 18.72
N ALA A 283 1.08 -2.17 19.03
CA ALA A 283 1.17 -1.36 20.25
C ALA A 283 0.09 -0.27 20.29
N LEU A 284 -0.21 0.39 19.16
CA LEU A 284 -1.28 1.38 19.07
C LEU A 284 -2.65 0.76 19.34
N VAL A 285 -2.99 -0.34 18.68
CA VAL A 285 -4.27 -1.01 18.88
C VAL A 285 -4.43 -1.53 20.31
N GLN A 286 -3.37 -2.09 20.90
CA GLN A 286 -3.40 -2.55 22.28
C GLN A 286 -3.52 -1.41 23.29
N LYS A 287 -2.85 -0.26 23.04
CA LYS A 287 -2.87 0.90 23.94
C LYS A 287 -4.26 1.53 24.06
N PHE A 288 -4.95 1.71 22.93
CA PHE A 288 -6.23 2.40 22.89
C PHE A 288 -7.44 1.46 22.97
N GLY A 289 -7.24 0.16 22.73
CA GLY A 289 -8.26 -0.87 22.93
C GLY A 289 -9.36 -0.89 21.87
N ARG A 290 -10.41 -1.66 22.17
CA ARG A 290 -11.55 -1.91 21.29
C ARG A 290 -12.48 -0.70 21.21
N GLY A 291 -13.05 -0.47 20.02
CA GLY A 291 -14.02 0.61 19.78
C GLY A 291 -13.33 1.95 19.51
N THR A 292 -12.04 1.94 19.21
CA THR A 292 -11.26 3.15 18.90
C THR A 292 -11.40 3.55 17.43
N LEU A 293 -11.66 4.82 17.18
CA LEU A 293 -11.53 5.46 15.88
C LEU A 293 -10.12 6.05 15.76
N PHE A 294 -9.27 5.41 14.98
CA PHE A 294 -7.96 5.95 14.61
C PHE A 294 -8.11 6.87 13.40
N VAL A 295 -7.71 8.12 13.53
CA VAL A 295 -7.78 9.13 12.46
C VAL A 295 -6.38 9.40 11.95
N LEU A 296 -6.17 9.25 10.65
CA LEU A 296 -4.88 9.42 9.98
C LEU A 296 -4.98 10.47 8.88
N GLU A 297 -3.87 11.14 8.58
CA GLU A 297 -3.80 11.93 7.34
C GLU A 297 -3.80 11.04 6.11
N ASP A 298 -4.51 11.45 5.06
CA ASP A 298 -4.36 10.85 3.74
C ASP A 298 -3.09 11.40 3.07
N LEU A 299 -2.06 10.57 3.08
CA LEU A 299 -0.77 10.87 2.44
C LEU A 299 -0.70 10.37 0.99
N SER A 300 -1.82 9.95 0.38
CA SER A 300 -1.88 9.63 -1.03
C SER A 300 -1.63 10.89 -1.86
N GLY A 301 -0.57 10.89 -2.67
CA GLY A 301 -0.20 12.05 -3.49
C GLY A 301 0.89 12.97 -2.93
N VAL A 302 1.22 12.92 -1.63
CA VAL A 302 2.27 13.76 -1.02
C VAL A 302 3.65 13.66 -1.72
N SER A 303 3.92 12.58 -2.44
CA SER A 303 5.16 12.45 -3.23
C SER A 303 5.22 13.34 -4.48
N PHE A 304 4.12 14.01 -4.84
CA PHE A 304 3.97 14.79 -6.06
C PHE A 304 3.88 16.32 -5.82
N ASP A 305 3.87 16.75 -4.55
CA ASP A 305 3.81 18.19 -4.23
C ASP A 305 5.04 18.94 -4.72
N GLU A 306 4.82 20.14 -5.26
CA GLU A 306 5.87 21.07 -5.71
C GLU A 306 6.83 21.45 -4.57
N ASP A 307 6.36 21.54 -3.34
CA ASP A 307 7.19 21.73 -2.13
C ASP A 307 8.26 20.64 -1.96
N ASN A 308 8.07 19.45 -2.56
CA ASN A 308 9.06 18.38 -2.56
C ASN A 308 10.19 18.59 -3.59
N LEU A 309 10.02 19.48 -4.59
CA LEU A 309 11.06 19.77 -5.57
C LEU A 309 12.26 20.47 -4.95
N ASN A 310 12.04 21.27 -3.90
CA ASN A 310 13.08 22.04 -3.22
C ASN A 310 13.81 21.28 -2.10
N LYS A 311 13.40 20.04 -1.79
CA LYS A 311 14.04 19.21 -0.77
C LYS A 311 15.34 18.60 -1.27
N SER A 312 16.34 18.47 -0.39
CA SER A 312 17.58 17.79 -0.70
C SER A 312 17.37 16.33 -1.12
N LYS A 313 18.31 15.74 -1.87
CA LYS A 313 18.27 14.32 -2.26
C LYS A 313 18.10 13.40 -1.04
N LYS A 314 18.72 13.76 0.12
CA LYS A 314 18.59 13.01 1.37
C LYS A 314 17.16 13.08 1.92
N GLN A 315 16.58 14.28 2.02
CA GLN A 315 15.21 14.46 2.49
C GLN A 315 14.18 13.77 1.60
N LYS A 316 14.32 13.85 0.27
CA LYS A 316 13.47 13.11 -0.68
C LYS A 316 13.56 11.60 -0.51
N ARG A 317 14.78 11.09 -0.30
CA ARG A 317 14.99 9.66 -0.02
C ARG A 317 14.33 9.25 1.30
N ASP A 318 14.51 10.03 2.35
CA ASP A 318 14.01 9.71 3.69
C ASP A 318 12.48 9.71 3.73
N LEU A 319 11.82 10.66 3.07
CA LEU A 319 10.36 10.69 2.91
C LEU A 319 9.82 9.52 2.07
N ARG A 320 10.45 9.22 0.93
CA ARG A 320 10.02 8.12 0.05
C ARG A 320 10.28 6.74 0.64
N SER A 321 11.23 6.64 1.54
CA SER A 321 11.72 5.38 2.06
C SER A 321 10.99 4.92 3.31
N TRP A 322 10.23 5.80 3.99
CA TRP A 322 9.39 5.38 5.10
C TRP A 322 8.13 4.69 4.58
N ALA A 323 7.86 3.52 5.10
CA ALA A 323 6.71 2.73 4.68
C ALA A 323 5.42 3.18 5.41
N PHE A 324 5.05 4.48 5.27
CA PHE A 324 3.82 5.04 5.84
C PHE A 324 2.58 4.25 5.41
N TYR A 325 2.51 3.89 4.14
CA TYR A 325 1.43 3.08 3.59
C TYR A 325 1.38 1.69 4.25
N GLN A 326 2.53 1.05 4.47
CA GLN A 326 2.56 -0.25 5.14
C GLN A 326 2.10 -0.16 6.60
N LEU A 327 2.50 0.90 7.33
CA LEU A 327 2.04 1.15 8.69
C LEU A 327 0.52 1.36 8.72
N GLU A 328 -0.02 2.15 7.80
CA GLU A 328 -1.45 2.39 7.64
C GLU A 328 -2.19 1.06 7.41
N GLN A 329 -1.74 0.25 6.44
CA GLN A 329 -2.33 -1.05 6.16
C GLN A 329 -2.32 -1.97 7.40
N PHE A 330 -1.19 -1.99 8.13
CA PHE A 330 -1.07 -2.83 9.33
C PHE A 330 -1.92 -2.33 10.49
N LEU A 331 -2.08 -1.02 10.62
CA LEU A 331 -2.98 -0.45 11.63
C LEU A 331 -4.43 -0.73 11.27
N THR A 332 -4.81 -0.55 10.00
CA THR A 332 -6.19 -0.75 9.53
C THR A 332 -6.67 -2.16 9.82
N TYR A 333 -5.98 -3.19 9.34
CA TYR A 333 -6.47 -4.56 9.54
C TYR A 333 -6.46 -4.98 11.03
N LYS A 334 -5.49 -4.52 11.83
CA LYS A 334 -5.46 -4.84 13.26
C LYS A 334 -6.52 -4.09 14.06
N ALA A 335 -6.81 -2.86 13.68
CA ALA A 335 -7.91 -2.10 14.25
C ALA A 335 -9.24 -2.82 13.98
N GLU A 336 -9.48 -3.22 12.73
CA GLU A 336 -10.69 -3.96 12.33
C GLU A 336 -10.79 -5.30 13.08
N GLU A 337 -9.72 -6.08 13.21
CA GLU A 337 -9.68 -7.32 14.00
C GLU A 337 -10.03 -7.09 15.47
N ASN A 338 -9.67 -5.94 16.02
CA ASN A 338 -9.94 -5.53 17.41
C ASN A 338 -11.32 -4.85 17.58
N GLY A 339 -12.15 -4.76 16.55
CA GLY A 339 -13.41 -4.02 16.59
C GLY A 339 -13.19 -2.52 16.74
N SER A 340 -12.17 -1.97 16.10
CA SER A 340 -11.83 -0.56 15.97
C SER A 340 -11.75 -0.21 14.49
N CYS A 341 -11.61 1.08 14.13
CA CYS A 341 -11.58 1.50 12.74
C CYS A 341 -10.50 2.52 12.47
N VAL A 342 -10.17 2.68 11.19
CA VAL A 342 -9.29 3.74 10.69
C VAL A 342 -10.08 4.63 9.74
N PHE A 343 -10.01 5.94 9.96
CA PHE A 343 -10.55 6.97 9.09
C PHE A 343 -9.44 7.87 8.58
N LYS A 344 -9.50 8.29 7.31
CA LYS A 344 -8.50 9.17 6.70
C LYS A 344 -9.08 10.55 6.46
N VAL A 345 -8.28 11.57 6.80
CA VAL A 345 -8.62 12.99 6.62
C VAL A 345 -7.62 13.67 5.70
N PRO A 346 -8.03 14.71 4.95
CA PRO A 346 -7.10 15.49 4.13
C PRO A 346 -5.98 16.10 4.97
N ALA A 347 -4.74 15.98 4.48
CA ALA A 347 -3.55 16.50 5.16
C ALA A 347 -3.44 18.04 5.12
N ALA A 348 -4.27 18.72 4.32
CA ALA A 348 -4.20 20.17 4.14
C ALA A 348 -4.40 20.92 5.47
N TYR A 349 -3.40 21.72 5.84
CA TYR A 349 -3.37 22.61 7.02
C TYR A 349 -3.37 21.93 8.39
N THR A 350 -3.34 20.61 8.49
CA THR A 350 -3.32 19.89 9.78
C THR A 350 -2.15 20.31 10.66
N SER A 351 -0.97 20.53 10.08
CA SER A 351 0.23 20.98 10.81
C SER A 351 0.38 22.51 10.92
N GLN A 352 -0.46 23.30 10.24
CA GLN A 352 -0.36 24.77 10.19
C GLN A 352 -1.43 25.49 11.01
N ARG A 353 -2.54 24.78 11.33
CA ARG A 353 -3.68 25.35 12.05
C ARG A 353 -3.44 25.36 13.55
N CYS A 354 -3.69 26.50 14.19
CA CYS A 354 -3.69 26.59 15.63
C CYS A 354 -4.89 25.81 16.22
N PRO A 355 -4.65 24.83 17.12
CA PRO A 355 -5.75 24.06 17.71
C PRO A 355 -6.62 24.90 18.65
N LYS A 356 -6.12 26.05 19.18
CA LYS A 356 -6.83 26.92 20.10
C LYS A 356 -7.72 27.94 19.38
N CYS A 357 -7.17 28.75 18.47
CA CYS A 357 -7.90 29.84 17.82
C CYS A 357 -8.25 29.58 16.33
N GLY A 358 -7.79 28.49 15.73
CA GLY A 358 -8.09 28.15 14.35
C GLY A 358 -7.25 28.86 13.28
N ARG A 359 -6.36 29.82 13.67
CA ARG A 359 -5.46 30.54 12.74
C ARG A 359 -4.62 29.57 11.93
N ILE A 360 -4.59 29.74 10.61
CA ILE A 360 -3.79 28.92 9.69
C ILE A 360 -2.66 29.81 9.16
N LEU A 361 -1.42 29.53 9.58
CA LEU A 361 -0.23 30.23 9.14
C LEU A 361 0.96 29.26 9.14
N LYS A 362 1.69 29.19 8.02
CA LYS A 362 2.82 28.25 7.84
C LYS A 362 4.00 28.61 8.74
N GLU A 363 4.24 29.90 8.92
CA GLU A 363 5.32 30.49 9.68
C GLU A 363 5.23 30.22 11.19
N ASN A 364 4.04 29.84 11.68
CA ASN A 364 3.85 29.43 13.08
C ASN A 364 4.58 28.13 13.45
N ARG A 365 5.06 27.37 12.45
CA ARG A 365 5.77 26.12 12.62
C ARG A 365 7.27 26.28 12.39
N ASP A 366 8.07 26.14 13.43
CA ASP A 366 9.53 26.05 13.35
C ASP A 366 9.97 24.58 13.24
N HIS A 367 10.23 24.13 12.01
CA HIS A 367 10.67 22.76 11.73
C HIS A 367 12.04 22.41 12.35
N GLY A 368 12.93 23.41 12.55
CA GLY A 368 14.25 23.19 13.13
C GLY A 368 14.17 22.88 14.61
N LYS A 369 13.32 23.61 15.32
CA LYS A 369 13.12 23.47 16.78
C LYS A 369 11.98 22.50 17.13
N HIS A 370 11.21 22.03 16.14
CA HIS A 370 9.99 21.24 16.35
C HIS A 370 8.99 21.93 17.28
N LEU A 371 8.80 23.20 17.04
CA LEU A 371 7.97 24.06 17.85
C LEU A 371 6.90 24.73 16.99
N TYR A 372 5.69 24.75 17.51
CA TYR A 372 4.60 25.54 16.99
C TYR A 372 4.31 26.70 17.93
N THR A 373 4.26 27.93 17.42
CA THR A 373 3.88 29.12 18.21
C THR A 373 2.88 29.93 17.38
N CYS A 374 1.65 30.08 17.87
CA CYS A 374 0.62 30.84 17.18
C CYS A 374 0.89 32.34 17.29
N ASP A 375 0.96 33.03 16.16
CA ASP A 375 1.13 34.49 16.04
C ASP A 375 -0.06 35.26 16.63
N GLN A 376 -1.26 34.71 16.59
CA GLN A 376 -2.47 35.39 17.02
C GLN A 376 -2.79 35.21 18.53
N CYS A 377 -2.69 34.00 19.06
CA CYS A 377 -3.14 33.71 20.43
C CYS A 377 -2.01 33.25 21.37
N GLY A 378 -0.76 33.24 20.89
CA GLY A 378 0.40 32.84 21.70
C GLY A 378 0.46 31.35 22.06
N TYR A 379 -0.47 30.51 21.57
CA TYR A 379 -0.46 29.06 21.86
C TYR A 379 0.85 28.43 21.38
N ARG A 380 1.52 27.70 22.30
CA ARG A 380 2.81 27.08 22.05
C ARG A 380 2.77 25.59 22.37
N SER A 381 3.29 24.76 21.46
CA SER A 381 3.33 23.31 21.62
C SER A 381 4.37 22.68 20.68
N ASN A 382 4.61 21.37 20.85
CA ASN A 382 5.34 20.58 19.84
C ASN A 382 4.55 20.55 18.52
N ASP A 383 5.24 20.69 17.38
CA ASP A 383 4.63 20.80 16.06
C ASP A 383 3.91 19.52 15.62
N ASP A 384 4.47 18.31 15.89
CA ASP A 384 3.85 17.04 15.58
C ASP A 384 2.61 16.78 16.48
N ARG A 385 2.66 17.26 17.75
CA ARG A 385 1.48 17.24 18.62
C ARG A 385 0.34 18.10 18.06
N VAL A 386 0.64 19.27 17.53
CA VAL A 386 -0.36 20.14 16.89
C VAL A 386 -1.00 19.45 15.68
N GLY A 387 -0.19 18.75 14.85
CA GLY A 387 -0.68 17.91 13.78
C GLY A 387 -1.69 16.86 14.28
N ALA A 388 -1.30 16.08 15.28
CA ALA A 388 -2.16 15.03 15.85
C ALA A 388 -3.45 15.59 16.48
N MET A 389 -3.41 16.77 17.15
CA MET A 389 -4.59 17.46 17.67
C MET A 389 -5.57 17.88 16.57
N ASN A 390 -5.06 18.42 15.47
CA ASN A 390 -5.90 18.83 14.35
C ASN A 390 -6.50 17.64 13.61
N ILE A 391 -5.76 16.55 13.45
CA ILE A 391 -6.25 15.28 12.90
C ILE A 391 -7.36 14.71 13.80
N PHE A 392 -7.16 14.69 15.12
CA PHE A 392 -8.19 14.32 16.10
C PHE A 392 -9.46 15.17 15.94
N HIS A 393 -9.32 16.49 15.81
CA HIS A 393 -10.44 17.40 15.65
C HIS A 393 -11.24 17.10 14.36
N LEU A 394 -10.57 16.81 13.25
CA LEU A 394 -11.24 16.38 12.01
C LEU A 394 -11.99 15.06 12.21
N GLY A 395 -11.42 14.10 12.92
CA GLY A 395 -12.10 12.87 13.30
C GLY A 395 -13.35 13.10 14.13
N LYS A 396 -13.28 14.01 15.10
CA LYS A 396 -14.43 14.42 15.91
C LYS A 396 -15.53 15.06 15.05
N LEU A 397 -15.18 15.92 14.10
CA LEU A 397 -16.16 16.49 13.15
C LEU A 397 -16.84 15.41 12.31
N TRP A 398 -16.10 14.38 11.89
CA TRP A 398 -16.65 13.26 11.13
C TRP A 398 -17.68 12.47 11.96
N THR A 399 -17.43 12.20 13.24
CA THR A 399 -18.36 11.52 14.13
C THR A 399 -19.60 12.37 14.44
N GLN A 400 -19.53 13.70 14.26
CA GLN A 400 -20.63 14.63 14.42
C GLN A 400 -21.47 14.82 13.13
N GLY A 401 -21.23 14.03 12.09
CA GLY A 401 -22.03 14.06 10.86
C GLY A 401 -21.39 14.80 9.68
N ASN A 402 -20.19 15.34 9.81
CA ASN A 402 -19.50 15.95 8.68
C ASN A 402 -18.83 14.86 7.82
N ASP A 403 -19.37 14.58 6.62
CA ASP A 403 -18.88 13.51 5.75
C ASP A 403 -17.49 13.75 5.16
N ALA A 404 -17.09 15.02 4.99
CA ALA A 404 -15.81 15.41 4.39
C ALA A 404 -15.12 16.51 5.21
N PRO A 405 -14.71 16.21 6.47
CA PRO A 405 -14.10 17.21 7.34
C PRO A 405 -12.75 17.66 6.77
N ARG A 406 -12.58 18.98 6.61
CA ARG A 406 -11.36 19.58 6.08
C ARG A 406 -11.18 21.00 6.59
N TYR A 407 -9.93 21.44 6.68
CA TYR A 407 -9.62 22.84 6.94
C TYR A 407 -9.55 23.62 5.62
N LYS A 408 -9.98 24.87 5.68
CA LYS A 408 -9.88 25.85 4.57
C LYS A 408 -9.21 27.11 5.09
N LYS A 409 -8.27 27.66 4.34
CA LYS A 409 -7.71 28.97 4.64
C LYS A 409 -8.81 30.01 4.43
N GLN A 410 -9.11 30.82 5.44
CA GLN A 410 -10.01 31.96 5.25
C GLN A 410 -9.39 32.89 4.25
N LYS A 411 -10.11 33.26 3.18
CA LYS A 411 -9.72 34.35 2.31
C LYS A 411 -9.64 35.61 3.20
N ALA A 412 -8.52 36.32 3.16
CA ALA A 412 -8.43 37.63 3.79
C ALA A 412 -9.60 38.46 3.26
N GLY A 413 -10.51 38.83 4.16
CA GLY A 413 -11.65 39.67 3.81
C GLY A 413 -11.11 40.95 3.13
N LYS A 414 -11.65 41.32 1.95
CA LYS A 414 -11.51 42.67 1.46
C LYS A 414 -11.91 43.57 2.61
N LYS A 415 -11.02 44.46 3.07
CA LYS A 415 -11.37 45.54 3.93
C LYS A 415 -12.56 46.23 3.26
N ALA A 416 -13.72 46.27 3.93
CA ALA A 416 -14.78 47.17 3.57
C ALA A 416 -14.16 48.56 3.61
N GLU A 417 -14.04 49.19 2.46
CA GLU A 417 -13.81 50.61 2.37
C GLU A 417 -15.03 51.28 2.96
N ALA A 418 -14.84 51.99 4.08
CA ALA A 418 -15.80 52.89 4.67
C ALA A 418 -15.79 54.20 3.88
#